data_35dce05d479db4419e85d1b0129089ce
#
_entry.id   35dce05d479db4419e85d1b0129089ce
#
_cell.length_a   1.000
_cell.length_b   1.000
_cell.length_c   1.000
_cell.angle_alpha   90.00
_cell.angle_beta   90.00
_cell.angle_gamma   90.00
#
_symmetry.space_group_name_H-M   'P 1'
#
loop_
_entity.id
_entity.type
_entity.pdbx_description
1 polymer ?
#
loop_
_entity_poly.entity_id
_entity_poly.type
_entity_poly.pdbx_seq_one_letter_code
_entity_poly.pdbx_strand_id
1 'polypeptide(L)'
;MSIYGYCRISTAKQSIDRQVRNIRAEYPTVHIVQEAYTGTSILRPEWSKLYRILKEGDTVVFDSVSRMSRNAEEGFSLYEDLYHKGIRLVFLKEHHIDT
;
A
#
# COMPACT_ATOMS: atom_id res chain seq x y z
N MET A 1 -2.40 5.63 16.50
CA MET A 1 -1.71 5.51 15.20
C MET A 1 -1.50 4.06 14.83
N SER A 2 -1.89 3.70 13.65
CA SER A 2 -1.75 2.33 13.17
C SER A 2 -0.85 2.30 11.94
N ILE A 3 -0.19 1.16 11.74
CA ILE A 3 0.66 0.94 10.58
C ILE A 3 0.06 -0.20 9.77
N TYR A 4 -0.24 0.07 8.52
CA TYR A 4 -0.81 -0.90 7.60
C TYR A 4 0.17 -1.15 6.46
N GLY A 5 0.31 -2.41 6.06
CA GLY A 5 1.09 -2.76 4.89
C GLY A 5 0.17 -3.24 3.79
N TYR A 6 0.20 -2.60 2.65
CA TYR A 6 -0.65 -2.98 1.52
C TYR A 6 0.17 -3.77 0.51
N CYS A 7 -0.22 -5.00 0.29
CA CYS A 7 0.45 -5.92 -0.64
C CYS A 7 -0.52 -6.31 -1.74
N ARG A 8 -0.07 -6.20 -2.97
CA ARG A 8 -0.91 -6.48 -4.14
C ARG A 8 -0.16 -7.33 -5.15
N ILE A 9 -0.85 -8.34 -5.67
CA ILE A 9 -0.33 -9.17 -6.76
C ILE A 9 -1.39 -9.33 -7.85
N SER A 10 -0.93 -9.61 -9.06
CA SER A 10 -1.84 -9.92 -10.15
C SER A 10 -2.01 -11.43 -10.34
N THR A 11 -0.93 -12.20 -10.26
CA THR A 11 -0.97 -13.64 -10.50
C THR A 11 -0.12 -14.47 -9.56
N ALA A 12 1.03 -13.96 -9.12
CA ALA A 12 2.03 -14.78 -8.44
C ALA A 12 1.92 -14.69 -6.92
N LYS A 13 1.51 -15.77 -6.30
CA LYS A 13 1.42 -15.88 -4.86
C LYS A 13 2.76 -15.59 -4.18
N GLN A 14 3.86 -15.99 -4.81
CA GLN A 14 5.19 -15.77 -4.27
C GLN A 14 5.52 -14.30 -4.08
N SER A 15 5.01 -13.44 -4.95
CA SER A 15 5.25 -12.00 -4.84
C SER A 15 4.66 -11.40 -3.58
N ILE A 16 3.48 -11.88 -3.19
CA ILE A 16 2.84 -11.32 -2.00
C ILE A 16 3.59 -11.71 -0.74
N ASP A 17 4.09 -12.94 -0.69
CA ASP A 17 4.89 -13.40 0.46
C ASP A 17 6.15 -12.55 0.63
N ARG A 18 6.79 -12.21 -0.49
CA ARG A 18 7.98 -11.35 -0.46
C ARG A 18 7.65 -9.96 0.04
N GLN A 19 6.55 -9.38 -0.43
CA GLN A 19 6.12 -8.06 0.00
C GLN A 19 5.85 -8.06 1.50
N VAL A 20 5.12 -9.05 1.99
CA VAL A 20 4.81 -9.17 3.41
C VAL A 20 6.09 -9.25 4.23
N ARG A 21 7.04 -10.08 3.79
CA ARG A 21 8.31 -10.26 4.49
C ARG A 21 9.10 -8.97 4.56
N ASN A 22 9.19 -8.26 3.44
CA ASN A 22 9.93 -7.00 3.38
C ASN A 22 9.32 -5.96 4.30
N ILE A 23 8.01 -5.87 4.33
CA ILE A 23 7.32 -4.89 5.17
C ILE A 23 7.48 -5.26 6.64
N ARG A 24 7.31 -6.52 7.00
CA ARG A 24 7.44 -6.95 8.39
C ARG A 24 8.86 -6.84 8.92
N ALA A 25 9.85 -6.90 8.05
CA ALA A 25 11.24 -6.73 8.46
C ALA A 25 11.48 -5.33 9.02
N GLU A 26 10.82 -4.32 8.48
CA GLU A 26 10.96 -2.95 8.94
C GLU A 26 9.88 -2.54 9.95
N TYR A 27 8.69 -3.13 9.84
CA TYR A 27 7.56 -2.79 10.70
C TYR A 27 6.94 -4.06 11.27
N PRO A 28 7.53 -4.64 12.32
CA PRO A 28 7.08 -5.93 12.86
C PRO A 28 5.62 -5.94 13.34
N THR A 29 5.11 -4.79 13.75
CA THR A 29 3.74 -4.69 14.25
C THR A 29 2.72 -4.31 13.20
N VAL A 30 3.11 -4.32 11.93
CA VAL A 30 2.26 -3.90 10.83
C VAL A 30 1.04 -4.79 10.66
N HIS A 31 -0.09 -4.18 10.30
CA HIS A 31 -1.28 -4.90 9.90
C HIS A 31 -1.26 -5.08 8.40
N ILE A 32 -1.11 -6.31 7.95
CA ILE A 32 -0.98 -6.61 6.52
C ILE A 32 -2.35 -6.70 5.86
N VAL A 33 -2.50 -5.98 4.74
CA VAL A 33 -3.68 -6.04 3.88
C VAL A 33 -3.23 -6.62 2.55
N GLN A 34 -3.82 -7.73 2.15
CA GLN A 34 -3.44 -8.42 0.92
C GLN A 34 -4.54 -8.32 -0.11
N GLU A 35 -4.16 -7.93 -1.31
CA GLU A 35 -5.09 -7.77 -2.43
C GLU A 35 -4.66 -8.65 -3.59
N ALA A 36 -5.57 -9.53 -4.02
CA ALA A 36 -5.35 -10.31 -5.23
C ALA A 36 -6.03 -9.56 -6.38
N TYR A 37 -5.23 -9.14 -7.33
CA TYR A 37 -5.72 -8.42 -8.49
C TYR A 37 -5.72 -9.34 -9.69
N THR A 38 -6.89 -9.60 -10.25
CA THR A 38 -7.02 -10.52 -11.39
C THR A 38 -7.51 -9.79 -12.63
N GLY A 39 -6.74 -9.89 -13.69
CA GLY A 39 -7.16 -9.45 -15.01
C GLY A 39 -7.40 -7.95 -15.12
N THR A 40 -8.53 -7.60 -15.70
CA THR A 40 -8.85 -6.23 -16.06
C THR A 40 -9.64 -5.49 -15.00
N SER A 41 -9.90 -6.13 -13.87
CA SER A 41 -10.68 -5.49 -12.82
C SER A 41 -9.93 -4.29 -12.22
N ILE A 42 -10.59 -3.16 -12.16
CA ILE A 42 -10.08 -1.97 -11.49
C ILE A 42 -10.54 -1.90 -10.04
N LEU A 43 -11.39 -2.84 -9.64
CA LEU A 43 -11.91 -2.87 -8.29
C LEU A 43 -10.87 -3.41 -7.32
N ARG A 44 -10.70 -2.72 -6.22
CA ARG A 44 -9.77 -3.10 -5.15
C ARG A 44 -10.53 -3.15 -3.84
N PRO A 45 -11.26 -4.22 -3.57
CA PRO A 45 -12.09 -4.28 -2.36
C PRO A 45 -11.29 -4.15 -1.07
N GLU A 46 -10.11 -4.74 -1.00
CA GLU A 46 -9.29 -4.65 0.22
C GLU A 46 -8.75 -3.24 0.40
N TRP A 47 -8.31 -2.59 -0.68
CA TRP A 47 -7.88 -1.21 -0.62
C TRP A 47 -9.01 -0.29 -0.18
N SER A 48 -10.21 -0.51 -0.71
CA SER A 48 -11.37 0.30 -0.36
C SER A 48 -11.70 0.19 1.12
N LYS A 49 -11.60 -1.02 1.69
CA LYS A 49 -11.82 -1.22 3.12
C LYS A 49 -10.76 -0.49 3.94
N LEU A 50 -9.50 -0.62 3.54
CA LEU A 50 -8.40 0.06 4.22
C LEU A 50 -8.58 1.56 4.17
N TYR A 51 -8.89 2.11 3.01
CA TYR A 51 -9.07 3.53 2.82
C TYR A 51 -10.13 4.10 3.79
N ARG A 52 -11.21 3.34 4.03
CA ARG A 52 -12.27 3.79 4.90
C ARG A 52 -11.87 3.86 6.38
N ILE A 53 -10.96 3.01 6.79
CA ILE A 53 -10.55 2.97 8.21
C ILE A 53 -9.33 3.83 8.51
N LEU A 54 -8.64 4.31 7.48
CA LEU A 54 -7.45 5.15 7.67
C LEU A 54 -7.84 6.47 8.32
N LYS A 55 -7.02 6.88 9.30
CA LYS A 55 -7.21 8.13 10.05
C LYS A 55 -5.93 8.93 10.04
N GLU A 56 -6.05 10.22 10.30
CA GLU A 56 -4.89 11.09 10.42
C GLU A 56 -3.90 10.48 11.42
N GLY A 57 -2.65 10.43 11.03
CA GLY A 57 -1.58 9.87 11.85
C GLY A 57 -1.27 8.41 11.56
N ASP A 58 -2.14 7.74 10.80
CA ASP A 58 -1.85 6.36 10.40
C ASP A 58 -0.79 6.33 9.31
N THR A 59 -0.15 5.16 9.16
CA THR A 59 0.89 4.95 8.16
C THR A 59 0.51 3.78 7.26
N VAL A 60 0.74 3.95 5.96
CA VAL A 60 0.57 2.87 4.99
C VAL A 60 1.93 2.59 4.36
N VAL A 61 2.35 1.34 4.39
CA VAL A 61 3.64 0.90 3.86
C VAL A 61 3.41 0.07 2.61
N PHE A 62 4.13 0.42 1.55
CA PHE A 62 4.13 -0.33 0.29
C PHE A 62 5.52 -0.87 0.05
N ASP A 63 5.62 -2.06 -0.53
CA ASP A 63 6.91 -2.61 -0.94
C ASP A 63 7.54 -1.71 -2.00
N SER A 64 6.73 -1.24 -2.95
CA SER A 64 7.16 -0.30 -3.97
C SER A 64 5.97 0.54 -4.43
N VAL A 65 6.27 1.65 -5.12
CA VAL A 65 5.22 2.54 -5.61
C VAL A 65 4.29 1.83 -6.61
N SER A 66 4.78 0.83 -7.31
CA SER A 66 3.96 0.07 -8.25
C SER A 66 2.85 -0.73 -7.57
N ARG A 67 2.97 -0.97 -6.27
CA ARG A 67 1.93 -1.65 -5.51
C ARG A 67 0.80 -0.72 -5.12
N MET A 68 1.05 0.57 -5.08
CA MET A 68 0.03 1.55 -4.80
C MET A 68 -0.87 1.76 -6.02
N SER A 69 -0.29 1.82 -7.20
CA SER A 69 -1.02 2.18 -8.40
C SER A 69 -0.38 1.58 -9.64
N ARG A 70 -1.19 1.45 -10.71
CA ARG A 70 -0.74 0.89 -11.99
C ARG A 70 -0.12 1.93 -12.91
N ASN A 71 -0.46 3.20 -12.72
CA ASN A 71 0.06 4.27 -13.57
C ASN A 71 0.37 5.50 -12.72
N ALA A 72 1.20 6.38 -13.28
CA ALA A 72 1.71 7.54 -12.56
C ALA A 72 0.60 8.52 -12.18
N GLU A 73 -0.37 8.71 -13.06
CA GLU A 73 -1.43 9.68 -12.85
C GLU A 73 -2.32 9.30 -11.68
N GLU A 74 -2.77 8.04 -11.67
CA GLU A 74 -3.59 7.51 -10.59
C GLU A 74 -2.80 7.50 -9.29
N GLY A 75 -1.52 7.09 -9.35
CA GLY A 75 -0.66 7.05 -8.19
C GLY A 75 -0.45 8.42 -7.59
N PHE A 76 -0.24 9.43 -8.42
CA PHE A 76 -0.05 10.79 -7.94
C PHE A 76 -1.29 11.32 -7.23
N SER A 77 -2.47 11.10 -7.82
CA SER A 77 -3.73 11.51 -7.21
C SER A 77 -3.95 10.84 -5.85
N LEU A 78 -3.69 9.55 -5.77
CA LEU A 78 -3.85 8.81 -4.53
C LEU A 78 -2.84 9.27 -3.49
N TYR A 79 -1.60 9.49 -3.90
CA TYR A 79 -0.53 9.97 -3.02
C TYR A 79 -0.93 11.31 -2.39
N GLU A 80 -1.38 12.25 -3.20
CA GLU A 80 -1.80 13.55 -2.70
C GLU A 80 -3.01 13.47 -1.78
N ASP A 81 -3.99 12.64 -2.14
CA ASP A 81 -5.19 12.48 -1.35
C ASP A 81 -4.86 11.97 0.06
N LEU A 82 -4.02 10.94 0.14
CA LEU A 82 -3.61 10.39 1.43
C LEU A 82 -2.76 11.38 2.22
N TYR A 83 -1.89 12.11 1.55
CA TYR A 83 -1.07 13.13 2.19
C TYR A 83 -1.95 14.22 2.83
N HIS A 84 -2.96 14.69 2.10
CA HIS A 84 -3.87 15.71 2.62
C HIS A 84 -4.74 15.20 3.77
N LYS A 85 -4.95 13.89 3.84
CA LYS A 85 -5.67 13.30 4.97
C LYS A 85 -4.80 13.14 6.21
N GLY A 86 -3.52 13.47 6.11
CA GLY A 86 -2.62 13.32 7.23
C GLY A 86 -2.10 11.88 7.39
N ILE A 87 -2.17 11.08 6.34
CA ILE A 87 -1.70 9.70 6.36
C ILE A 87 -0.29 9.66 5.82
N ARG A 88 0.58 8.97 6.56
CA ARG A 88 1.97 8.83 6.17
C ARG A 88 2.13 7.68 5.20
N LEU A 89 2.92 7.89 4.15
CA LEU A 89 3.19 6.87 3.13
C LEU A 89 4.66 6.49 3.17
N VAL A 90 4.94 5.19 3.10
CA VAL A 90 6.30 4.66 3.07
C VAL A 90 6.41 3.68 1.91
N PHE A 91 7.46 3.84 1.11
CA PHE A 91 7.75 2.98 -0.04
C PHE A 91 9.13 2.36 0.16
N LEU A 92 9.18 1.08 0.44
CA LEU A 92 10.43 0.43 0.84
C LEU A 92 11.52 0.50 -0.23
N LYS A 93 11.13 0.43 -1.49
CA LYS A 93 12.09 0.50 -2.60
C LYS A 93 12.35 1.92 -3.09
N GLU A 94 11.56 2.87 -2.64
CA GLU A 94 11.68 4.27 -3.06
C GLU A 94 11.51 5.19 -1.85
N HIS A 95 12.35 5.04 -0.84
CA HIS A 95 12.25 5.85 0.37
C HIS A 95 12.36 7.35 0.13
N HIS A 96 12.95 7.74 -0.99
CA HIS A 96 13.06 9.15 -1.34
C HIS A 96 11.71 9.81 -1.60
N ILE A 97 10.64 9.04 -1.79
CA ILE A 97 9.30 9.59 -1.98
C ILE A 97 8.38 9.36 -0.78
N ASP A 98 8.88 8.86 0.32
CA ASP A 98 8.12 8.74 1.56
C ASP A 98 7.62 10.10 2.00
N THR A 99 6.44 10.15 2.61
CA THR A 99 5.90 11.41 3.12
C THR A 99 6.26 11.65 4.57
#